data_6d66cb58e334c1bfb2b4f11e8aa8f650
#
_entry.id   6d66cb58e334c1bfb2b4f11e8aa8f650
#
_cell.length_a   1.000
_cell.length_b   1.000
_cell.length_c   1.000
_cell.angle_alpha   90.00
_cell.angle_beta   90.00
_cell.angle_gamma   90.00
#
_symmetry.space_group_name_H-M   'P 1'
#
loop_
_entity.id
_entity.type
_entity.pdbx_description
1 polymer ?
#
loop_
_entity_poly.entity_id
_entity_poly.type
_entity_poly.pdbx_seq_one_letter_code
_entity_poly.pdbx_strand_id
1 'polypeptide(L)'
;MQEEVSAKAEKVSYGAIMRNLMKSIRDYKPYTVATPLLVLGEVACEMTIPFVTANLIDTIKVGATVEELLPTSGLLVLLAIISLAFGAAAGITCSHASCGFAKNLRHDLFYKIQTFSFANIDDFSSSSLVTRLTTDITNVQQAFMMMIRIAVRSPLVLIFAFTMAFAMGGSVATVYLVIIPILGFGLFYIIHLVRPIFSRVFHKYDALNESVEENVSGMRVVKSFVREEYEKSKFARAATDVCADFTHAEKLLAFNNPMMNICVNGAFVAIIYLGSKIIITTQGQAFDIGQMSSIFTYGFQILMSLMQLSMIFVMVTMADESARRINDVLEAIPTIKAPEEPIREVADGSIDFDGVSFKYSARAERQALSDIDLHIKSGETIGIIGGTGSAKSTLVNLIARLYDATEGRVRVGGVDVRDYDLDTLRKQVAMVLQKNVLFSGTIAENLRWGDPDATDEEVREAARLACADEFVDTFPKGYDTWIEQGGTNVSGGQKQRLCIARALLRRPKVLILDDSTSAVDTKTDAKIREGLASYLPDTTKLIIAQRISSVQDADRIIIMEGGRIAQIGTHEELLKTSEIYRETFNSQNKMTKEGSEDSSDAKAKEGGEADE
;
A
#
# COMPACT_ATOMS: atom_id res chain seq x y z
N MET A 1 -14.95 8.22 -15.80
CA MET A 1 -14.42 8.88 -14.57
C MET A 1 -13.00 8.44 -14.23
N GLN A 2 -12.63 7.14 -14.36
CA GLN A 2 -11.22 6.69 -14.26
C GLN A 2 -10.38 7.06 -15.49
N GLU A 3 -10.96 7.11 -16.69
CA GLU A 3 -10.25 7.49 -17.93
C GLU A 3 -9.85 8.97 -17.99
N GLU A 4 -10.58 9.89 -17.34
CA GLU A 4 -10.22 11.31 -17.31
C GLU A 4 -9.17 11.67 -16.25
N VAL A 5 -9.04 10.88 -15.18
CA VAL A 5 -7.93 10.99 -14.22
C VAL A 5 -6.63 10.52 -14.86
N SER A 6 -6.71 9.52 -15.75
CA SER A 6 -5.58 9.04 -16.58
C SER A 6 -5.12 10.07 -17.63
N ALA A 7 -6.01 10.95 -18.10
CA ALA A 7 -5.71 11.89 -19.17
C ALA A 7 -5.02 13.19 -18.71
N LYS A 8 -4.94 13.45 -17.41
CA LYS A 8 -4.30 14.67 -16.83
C LYS A 8 -3.05 14.41 -15.98
N ALA A 9 -2.67 13.15 -15.77
CA ALA A 9 -1.30 12.83 -15.43
C ALA A 9 -0.48 13.14 -16.68
N GLU A 10 0.13 14.34 -16.76
CA GLU A 10 1.27 14.57 -17.64
C GLU A 10 2.08 13.29 -17.59
N LYS A 11 2.35 12.68 -18.76
CA LYS A 11 3.14 11.46 -18.87
C LYS A 11 4.51 11.75 -18.27
N VAL A 12 4.63 11.61 -16.93
CA VAL A 12 5.93 11.70 -16.27
C VAL A 12 6.80 10.70 -17.00
N SER A 13 7.85 11.19 -17.63
CA SER A 13 8.75 10.35 -18.41
C SER A 13 9.24 9.21 -17.53
N TYR A 14 9.19 7.98 -18.01
CA TYR A 14 9.74 6.80 -17.33
C TYR A 14 11.12 7.07 -16.70
N GLY A 15 11.97 7.83 -17.41
CA GLY A 15 13.27 8.25 -16.89
C GLY A 15 13.20 9.15 -15.65
N ALA A 16 12.15 9.96 -15.49
CA ALA A 16 11.97 10.81 -14.30
C ALA A 16 11.52 9.95 -13.10
N ILE A 17 10.59 9.02 -13.30
CA ILE A 17 10.16 8.06 -12.26
C ILE A 17 11.34 7.25 -11.75
N MET A 18 12.10 6.64 -12.68
CA MET A 18 13.29 5.85 -12.32
C MET A 18 14.32 6.69 -11.58
N ARG A 19 14.58 7.94 -12.02
CA ARG A 19 15.52 8.84 -11.34
C ARG A 19 15.06 9.15 -9.92
N ASN A 20 13.77 9.29 -9.70
CA ASN A 20 13.22 9.54 -8.37
C ASN A 20 13.39 8.31 -7.45
N LEU A 21 13.00 7.14 -7.92
CA LEU A 21 13.15 5.89 -7.16
C LEU A 21 14.62 5.58 -6.86
N MET A 22 15.54 5.84 -7.82
CA MET A 22 16.96 5.60 -7.63
C MET A 22 17.61 6.47 -6.54
N LYS A 23 16.97 7.55 -6.09
CA LYS A 23 17.42 8.30 -4.90
C LYS A 23 17.45 7.44 -3.64
N SER A 24 16.58 6.46 -3.54
CA SER A 24 16.50 5.53 -2.40
C SER A 24 17.61 4.48 -2.36
N ILE A 25 18.52 4.43 -3.34
CA ILE A 25 19.70 3.55 -3.29
C ILE A 25 20.66 3.94 -2.15
N ARG A 26 20.89 5.24 -1.91
CA ARG A 26 21.70 5.80 -0.80
C ARG A 26 23.00 5.04 -0.54
N ASP A 27 23.12 4.39 0.62
CA ASP A 27 24.33 3.68 1.09
C ASP A 27 24.67 2.41 0.29
N TYR A 28 23.73 1.95 -0.56
CA TYR A 28 23.91 0.75 -1.37
C TYR A 28 24.49 1.03 -2.77
N LYS A 29 24.87 2.29 -3.07
CA LYS A 29 25.53 2.66 -4.34
C LYS A 29 26.81 1.83 -4.62
N PRO A 30 27.69 1.56 -3.66
CA PRO A 30 28.89 0.75 -3.93
C PRO A 30 28.54 -0.64 -4.44
N TYR A 31 27.56 -1.30 -3.83
CA TYR A 31 27.09 -2.63 -4.25
C TYR A 31 26.40 -2.59 -5.63
N THR A 32 25.65 -1.53 -5.91
CA THR A 32 24.98 -1.32 -7.20
C THR A 32 25.99 -1.18 -8.34
N VAL A 33 27.14 -0.51 -8.10
CA VAL A 33 28.20 -0.33 -9.10
C VAL A 33 29.11 -1.56 -9.14
N ALA A 34 29.39 -2.20 -8.02
CA ALA A 34 30.23 -3.39 -7.96
C ALA A 34 29.63 -4.58 -8.72
N THR A 35 28.29 -4.75 -8.66
CA THR A 35 27.62 -5.87 -9.34
C THR A 35 27.90 -5.91 -10.85
N PRO A 36 27.68 -4.84 -11.66
CA PRO A 36 28.03 -4.83 -13.09
C PRO A 36 29.51 -5.10 -13.36
N LEU A 37 30.42 -4.59 -12.52
CA LEU A 37 31.86 -4.81 -12.69
C LEU A 37 32.24 -6.28 -12.43
N LEU A 38 31.66 -6.89 -11.42
CA LEU A 38 31.88 -8.32 -11.14
C LEU A 38 31.29 -9.21 -12.23
N VAL A 39 30.10 -8.83 -12.76
CA VAL A 39 29.49 -9.51 -13.91
C VAL A 39 30.37 -9.42 -15.16
N LEU A 40 31.04 -8.28 -15.39
CA LEU A 40 31.99 -8.14 -16.49
C LEU A 40 33.16 -9.12 -16.35
N GLY A 41 33.71 -9.26 -15.13
CA GLY A 41 34.75 -10.24 -14.83
C GLY A 41 34.28 -11.69 -15.02
N GLU A 42 33.09 -12.02 -14.54
CA GLU A 42 32.42 -13.32 -14.75
C GLU A 42 32.32 -13.66 -16.24
N VAL A 43 31.73 -12.76 -17.04
CA VAL A 43 31.53 -12.94 -18.48
C VAL A 43 32.87 -13.05 -19.22
N ALA A 44 33.86 -12.25 -18.89
CA ALA A 44 35.18 -12.33 -19.51
C ALA A 44 35.84 -13.68 -19.30
N CYS A 45 35.80 -14.22 -18.07
CA CYS A 45 36.31 -15.57 -17.77
C CYS A 45 35.50 -16.64 -18.52
N GLU A 46 34.17 -16.56 -18.48
CA GLU A 46 33.27 -17.52 -19.14
C GLU A 46 33.48 -17.57 -20.65
N MET A 47 33.71 -16.41 -21.29
CA MET A 47 33.94 -16.32 -22.74
C MET A 47 35.34 -16.83 -23.13
N THR A 48 36.28 -16.87 -22.20
CA THR A 48 37.62 -17.41 -22.44
C THR A 48 37.65 -18.94 -22.41
N ILE A 49 36.74 -19.59 -21.67
CA ILE A 49 36.71 -21.06 -21.53
C ILE A 49 36.59 -21.78 -22.88
N PRO A 50 35.62 -21.44 -23.80
CA PRO A 50 35.54 -22.12 -25.09
C PRO A 50 36.78 -21.92 -25.96
N PHE A 51 37.47 -20.77 -25.87
CA PHE A 51 38.70 -20.50 -26.57
C PHE A 51 39.82 -21.46 -26.12
N VAL A 52 40.01 -21.61 -24.80
CA VAL A 52 41.01 -22.54 -24.24
C VAL A 52 40.63 -24.00 -24.53
N THR A 53 39.31 -24.31 -24.54
CA THR A 53 38.81 -25.65 -24.88
C THR A 53 39.10 -26.00 -26.33
N ALA A 54 39.02 -25.06 -27.29
CA ALA A 54 39.43 -25.28 -28.67
C ALA A 54 40.89 -25.70 -28.74
N ASN A 55 41.78 -24.95 -28.08
CA ASN A 55 43.22 -25.29 -28.08
C ASN A 55 43.47 -26.65 -27.49
N LEU A 56 42.74 -27.06 -26.43
CA LEU A 56 42.84 -28.39 -25.82
C LEU A 56 42.44 -29.49 -26.82
N ILE A 57 41.31 -29.30 -27.55
CA ILE A 57 40.84 -30.26 -28.55
C ILE A 57 41.86 -30.41 -29.67
N ASP A 58 42.47 -29.33 -30.13
CA ASP A 58 43.44 -29.36 -31.21
C ASP A 58 44.77 -30.01 -30.78
N THR A 59 45.18 -29.78 -29.52
CA THR A 59 46.34 -30.47 -28.92
C THR A 59 46.12 -31.98 -28.83
N ILE A 60 44.92 -32.44 -28.46
CA ILE A 60 44.54 -33.85 -28.47
C ILE A 60 44.61 -34.45 -29.88
N LYS A 61 44.16 -33.74 -30.90
CA LYS A 61 44.14 -34.17 -32.28
C LYS A 61 45.55 -34.44 -32.86
N VAL A 62 46.53 -33.68 -32.40
CA VAL A 62 47.94 -33.86 -32.82
C VAL A 62 48.61 -35.06 -32.11
N GLY A 63 47.92 -35.69 -31.17
CA GLY A 63 48.43 -36.90 -30.48
C GLY A 63 49.24 -36.60 -29.24
N ALA A 64 48.93 -35.51 -28.55
CA ALA A 64 49.59 -35.11 -27.31
C ALA A 64 49.44 -36.14 -26.17
N THR A 65 50.46 -36.20 -25.33
CA THR A 65 50.44 -37.02 -24.12
C THR A 65 49.55 -36.41 -23.02
N VAL A 66 49.12 -37.23 -22.07
CA VAL A 66 48.32 -36.75 -20.92
C VAL A 66 49.05 -35.65 -20.13
N GLU A 67 50.37 -35.72 -20.05
CA GLU A 67 51.20 -34.73 -19.34
C GLU A 67 51.16 -33.35 -20.03
N GLU A 68 51.10 -33.30 -21.35
CA GLU A 68 50.96 -32.06 -22.14
C GLU A 68 49.59 -31.42 -22.03
N LEU A 69 48.54 -32.19 -21.69
CA LEU A 69 47.18 -31.71 -21.49
C LEU A 69 46.93 -31.11 -20.10
N LEU A 70 47.75 -31.50 -19.10
CA LEU A 70 47.59 -31.06 -17.69
C LEU A 70 47.60 -29.52 -17.52
N PRO A 71 48.51 -28.75 -18.13
CA PRO A 71 48.55 -27.30 -17.94
C PRO A 71 47.27 -26.61 -18.50
N THR A 72 46.81 -27.02 -19.67
CA THR A 72 45.59 -26.44 -20.31
C THR A 72 44.33 -26.86 -19.54
N SER A 73 44.25 -28.11 -19.08
CA SER A 73 43.17 -28.57 -18.23
C SER A 73 43.17 -27.85 -16.87
N GLY A 74 44.36 -27.64 -16.27
CA GLY A 74 44.51 -26.84 -15.05
C GLY A 74 44.08 -25.39 -15.23
N LEU A 75 44.37 -24.77 -16.39
CA LEU A 75 43.90 -23.43 -16.73
C LEU A 75 42.37 -23.37 -16.86
N LEU A 76 41.72 -24.37 -17.47
CA LEU A 76 40.25 -24.45 -17.56
C LEU A 76 39.60 -24.52 -16.17
N VAL A 77 40.15 -25.36 -15.28
CA VAL A 77 39.70 -25.47 -13.88
C VAL A 77 39.88 -24.13 -13.16
N LEU A 78 41.03 -23.49 -13.33
CA LEU A 78 41.30 -22.19 -12.73
C LEU A 78 40.30 -21.10 -13.23
N LEU A 79 40.06 -21.03 -14.54
CA LEU A 79 39.10 -20.11 -15.14
C LEU A 79 37.69 -20.38 -14.61
N ALA A 80 37.29 -21.64 -14.47
CA ALA A 80 35.99 -22.00 -13.90
C ALA A 80 35.85 -21.57 -12.43
N ILE A 81 36.90 -21.74 -11.62
CA ILE A 81 36.92 -21.30 -10.21
C ILE A 81 36.85 -19.76 -10.13
N ILE A 82 37.59 -19.04 -10.97
CA ILE A 82 37.60 -17.60 -11.00
C ILE A 82 36.19 -17.08 -11.45
N SER A 83 35.62 -17.67 -12.49
CA SER A 83 34.27 -17.33 -12.95
C SER A 83 33.23 -17.56 -11.86
N LEU A 84 33.32 -18.71 -11.16
CA LEU A 84 32.46 -18.99 -10.01
C LEU A 84 32.60 -17.94 -8.90
N ALA A 85 33.83 -17.54 -8.59
CA ALA A 85 34.11 -16.52 -7.57
C ALA A 85 33.49 -15.16 -7.96
N PHE A 86 33.67 -14.72 -9.21
CA PHE A 86 33.03 -13.50 -9.73
C PHE A 86 31.52 -13.61 -9.71
N GLY A 87 30.93 -14.71 -10.16
CA GLY A 87 29.50 -14.94 -10.18
C GLY A 87 28.88 -14.96 -8.79
N ALA A 88 29.55 -15.61 -7.83
CA ALA A 88 29.15 -15.63 -6.42
C ALA A 88 29.22 -14.22 -5.81
N ALA A 89 30.30 -13.50 -6.01
CA ALA A 89 30.50 -12.13 -5.53
C ALA A 89 29.45 -11.18 -6.17
N ALA A 90 29.17 -11.31 -7.48
CA ALA A 90 28.13 -10.56 -8.17
C ALA A 90 26.73 -10.88 -7.62
N GLY A 91 26.46 -12.13 -7.28
CA GLY A 91 25.21 -12.55 -6.63
C GLY A 91 25.02 -11.92 -5.26
N ILE A 92 26.06 -11.96 -4.42
CA ILE A 92 26.04 -11.37 -3.08
C ILE A 92 25.86 -9.85 -3.16
N THR A 93 26.64 -9.15 -3.97
CA THR A 93 26.53 -7.70 -4.12
C THR A 93 25.20 -7.28 -4.71
N CYS A 94 24.65 -8.00 -5.67
CA CYS A 94 23.34 -7.78 -6.25
C CYS A 94 22.21 -7.95 -5.22
N SER A 95 22.30 -8.98 -4.38
CA SER A 95 21.33 -9.21 -3.30
C SER A 95 21.36 -8.07 -2.27
N HIS A 96 22.57 -7.66 -1.83
CA HIS A 96 22.72 -6.52 -0.91
C HIS A 96 22.18 -5.22 -1.53
N ALA A 97 22.46 -4.94 -2.80
CA ALA A 97 21.99 -3.76 -3.49
C ALA A 97 20.45 -3.74 -3.61
N SER A 98 19.83 -4.85 -4.04
CA SER A 98 18.40 -4.92 -4.29
C SER A 98 17.58 -4.93 -2.99
N CYS A 99 18.00 -5.70 -1.98
CA CYS A 99 17.33 -5.72 -0.67
C CYS A 99 17.51 -4.38 0.06
N GLY A 100 18.70 -3.77 -0.02
CA GLY A 100 18.97 -2.46 0.56
C GLY A 100 18.16 -1.34 -0.10
N PHE A 101 18.06 -1.35 -1.42
CA PHE A 101 17.18 -0.45 -2.15
C PHE A 101 15.72 -0.58 -1.72
N ALA A 102 15.20 -1.82 -1.65
CA ALA A 102 13.82 -2.06 -1.22
C ALA A 102 13.57 -1.65 0.24
N LYS A 103 14.55 -1.86 1.14
CA LYS A 103 14.49 -1.37 2.53
C LYS A 103 14.33 0.14 2.57
N ASN A 104 15.19 0.86 1.86
CA ASN A 104 15.15 2.32 1.83
C ASN A 104 13.87 2.84 1.18
N LEU A 105 13.40 2.19 0.11
CA LEU A 105 12.16 2.58 -0.57
C LEU A 105 10.93 2.38 0.32
N ARG A 106 10.87 1.26 1.11
CA ARG A 106 9.84 1.06 2.13
C ARG A 106 9.88 2.13 3.21
N HIS A 107 11.07 2.46 3.67
CA HIS A 107 11.26 3.54 4.64
C HIS A 107 10.74 4.87 4.08
N ASP A 108 11.18 5.27 2.88
CA ASP A 108 10.80 6.54 2.28
C ASP A 108 9.29 6.64 2.06
N LEU A 109 8.68 5.54 1.57
CA LEU A 109 7.25 5.46 1.33
C LEU A 109 6.46 5.51 2.65
N PHE A 110 6.87 4.76 3.67
CA PHE A 110 6.22 4.74 4.97
C PHE A 110 6.28 6.11 5.66
N TYR A 111 7.46 6.73 5.67
CA TYR A 111 7.62 8.07 6.25
C TYR A 111 6.82 9.12 5.48
N LYS A 112 6.75 8.99 4.16
CA LYS A 112 5.92 9.88 3.34
C LYS A 112 4.44 9.75 3.68
N ILE A 113 3.92 8.53 3.84
CA ILE A 113 2.54 8.28 4.25
C ILE A 113 2.23 8.91 5.61
N GLN A 114 3.18 8.90 6.57
CA GLN A 114 2.99 9.55 7.87
C GLN A 114 2.81 11.07 7.77
N THR A 115 3.24 11.70 6.66
CA THR A 115 3.03 13.14 6.43
C THR A 115 1.69 13.46 5.77
N PHE A 116 0.90 12.45 5.40
CA PHE A 116 -0.36 12.65 4.69
C PHE A 116 -1.44 13.26 5.58
N SER A 117 -2.25 14.13 4.98
CA SER A 117 -3.51 14.58 5.56
C SER A 117 -4.61 13.53 5.33
N PHE A 118 -5.74 13.70 6.00
CA PHE A 118 -6.90 12.84 5.78
C PHE A 118 -7.37 12.85 4.32
N ALA A 119 -7.35 14.01 3.66
CA ALA A 119 -7.68 14.10 2.24
C ALA A 119 -6.76 13.24 1.36
N ASN A 120 -5.45 13.19 1.65
CA ASN A 120 -4.55 12.30 0.91
C ASN A 120 -4.86 10.81 1.18
N ILE A 121 -5.22 10.46 2.43
CA ILE A 121 -5.58 9.07 2.79
C ILE A 121 -6.88 8.65 2.10
N ASP A 122 -7.84 9.55 1.98
CA ASP A 122 -9.10 9.32 1.25
C ASP A 122 -8.85 9.09 -0.25
N ASP A 123 -7.94 9.85 -0.87
CA ASP A 123 -7.57 9.72 -2.27
C ASP A 123 -6.88 8.38 -2.58
N PHE A 124 -5.98 7.91 -1.71
CA PHE A 124 -5.17 6.71 -1.97
C PHE A 124 -5.80 5.41 -1.47
N SER A 125 -6.74 5.42 -0.57
CA SER A 125 -7.26 4.30 0.22
C SER A 125 -6.18 3.53 1.02
N SER A 126 -6.55 3.01 2.19
CA SER A 126 -5.59 2.28 3.05
C SER A 126 -5.13 0.96 2.44
N SER A 127 -6.00 0.23 1.75
CA SER A 127 -5.67 -1.04 1.09
C SER A 127 -4.67 -0.84 -0.05
N SER A 128 -4.84 0.22 -0.85
CA SER A 128 -3.92 0.60 -1.91
C SER A 128 -2.54 0.96 -1.37
N LEU A 129 -2.46 1.71 -0.26
CA LEU A 129 -1.18 2.06 0.39
C LEU A 129 -0.44 0.82 0.91
N VAL A 130 -1.15 -0.16 1.49
CA VAL A 130 -0.56 -1.43 1.93
C VAL A 130 0.01 -2.21 0.74
N THR A 131 -0.73 -2.30 -0.37
CA THR A 131 -0.25 -2.97 -1.60
C THR A 131 1.01 -2.33 -2.15
N ARG A 132 1.12 -0.99 -2.12
CA ARG A 132 2.32 -0.25 -2.55
C ARG A 132 3.52 -0.54 -1.64
N LEU A 133 3.32 -0.61 -0.32
CA LEU A 133 4.38 -0.93 0.66
C LEU A 133 4.87 -2.38 0.60
N THR A 134 4.07 -3.30 0.07
CA THR A 134 4.37 -4.74 0.03
C THR A 134 4.67 -5.21 -1.40
N THR A 135 3.64 -5.45 -2.19
CA THR A 135 3.73 -6.08 -3.51
C THR A 135 4.47 -5.20 -4.52
N ASP A 136 4.11 -3.91 -4.61
CA ASP A 136 4.71 -3.01 -5.60
C ASP A 136 6.21 -2.81 -5.36
N ILE A 137 6.63 -2.64 -4.11
CA ILE A 137 8.07 -2.56 -3.79
C ILE A 137 8.79 -3.85 -4.12
N THR A 138 8.15 -5.02 -3.93
CA THR A 138 8.76 -6.31 -4.27
C THR A 138 8.94 -6.45 -5.79
N ASN A 139 7.97 -6.02 -6.58
CA ASN A 139 8.07 -6.01 -8.05
C ASN A 139 9.20 -5.09 -8.53
N VAL A 140 9.29 -3.89 -7.97
CA VAL A 140 10.36 -2.92 -8.30
C VAL A 140 11.72 -3.44 -7.84
N GLN A 141 11.81 -4.08 -6.67
CA GLN A 141 13.04 -4.73 -6.17
C GLN A 141 13.54 -5.81 -7.13
N GLN A 142 12.64 -6.68 -7.62
CA GLN A 142 13.00 -7.75 -8.55
C GLN A 142 13.45 -7.19 -9.91
N ALA A 143 12.74 -6.18 -10.43
CA ALA A 143 13.16 -5.50 -11.65
C ALA A 143 14.52 -4.83 -11.49
N PHE A 144 14.78 -4.16 -10.36
CA PHE A 144 16.07 -3.55 -10.07
C PHE A 144 17.20 -4.60 -10.00
N MET A 145 16.96 -5.73 -9.32
CA MET A 145 17.91 -6.86 -9.27
C MET A 145 18.24 -7.37 -10.67
N MET A 146 17.24 -7.56 -11.51
CA MET A 146 17.44 -8.01 -12.90
C MET A 146 18.17 -6.97 -13.74
N MET A 147 17.88 -5.68 -13.55
CA MET A 147 18.54 -4.61 -14.29
C MET A 147 20.04 -4.51 -13.98
N ILE A 148 20.46 -4.61 -12.72
CA ILE A 148 21.87 -4.45 -12.35
C ILE A 148 22.71 -5.70 -12.62
N ARG A 149 22.10 -6.88 -12.79
CA ARG A 149 22.81 -8.14 -13.04
C ARG A 149 22.54 -8.69 -14.44
N ILE A 150 21.31 -9.10 -14.74
CA ILE A 150 21.00 -9.84 -15.98
C ILE A 150 20.97 -8.89 -17.19
N ALA A 151 20.41 -7.69 -17.05
CA ALA A 151 20.38 -6.72 -18.14
C ALA A 151 21.78 -6.19 -18.51
N VAL A 152 22.75 -6.28 -17.60
CA VAL A 152 24.16 -5.99 -17.89
C VAL A 152 24.85 -7.22 -18.48
N ARG A 153 24.59 -8.42 -17.92
CA ARG A 153 25.23 -9.67 -18.36
C ARG A 153 24.86 -10.02 -19.80
N SER A 154 23.58 -9.95 -20.17
CA SER A 154 23.13 -10.41 -21.48
C SER A 154 23.73 -9.65 -22.66
N PRO A 155 23.80 -8.29 -22.69
CA PRO A 155 24.50 -7.56 -23.74
C PRO A 155 26.01 -7.85 -23.75
N LEU A 156 26.65 -8.00 -22.57
CA LEU A 156 28.06 -8.33 -22.50
C LEU A 156 28.34 -9.70 -23.10
N VAL A 157 27.56 -10.74 -22.73
CA VAL A 157 27.66 -12.08 -23.32
C VAL A 157 27.46 -12.01 -24.83
N LEU A 158 26.45 -11.27 -25.31
CA LEU A 158 26.18 -11.10 -26.73
C LEU A 158 27.38 -10.51 -27.47
N ILE A 159 27.94 -9.42 -26.96
CA ILE A 159 29.09 -8.71 -27.59
C ILE A 159 30.34 -9.58 -27.56
N PHE A 160 30.70 -10.13 -26.39
CA PHE A 160 31.91 -10.95 -26.25
C PHE A 160 31.80 -12.26 -27.04
N ALA A 161 30.69 -13.00 -26.93
CA ALA A 161 30.51 -14.25 -27.66
C ALA A 161 30.49 -14.04 -29.18
N PHE A 162 29.86 -12.94 -29.65
CA PHE A 162 29.87 -12.57 -31.06
C PHE A 162 31.29 -12.24 -31.54
N THR A 163 32.03 -11.43 -30.81
CA THR A 163 33.41 -11.08 -31.13
C THR A 163 34.32 -12.29 -31.16
N MET A 164 34.20 -13.18 -30.17
CA MET A 164 34.98 -14.40 -30.09
C MET A 164 34.63 -15.40 -31.19
N ALA A 165 33.32 -15.53 -31.53
CA ALA A 165 32.88 -16.36 -32.65
C ALA A 165 33.48 -15.90 -33.97
N PHE A 166 33.60 -14.58 -34.21
CA PHE A 166 34.26 -14.03 -35.42
C PHE A 166 35.75 -14.19 -35.38
N ALA A 167 36.40 -13.97 -34.23
CA ALA A 167 37.87 -14.15 -34.07
C ALA A 167 38.33 -15.59 -34.34
N MET A 168 37.53 -16.56 -33.95
CA MET A 168 37.84 -17.97 -34.13
C MET A 168 37.31 -18.57 -35.45
N GLY A 169 36.09 -18.17 -35.86
CA GLY A 169 35.39 -18.80 -36.96
C GLY A 169 35.51 -18.10 -38.29
N GLY A 170 36.01 -16.86 -38.31
CA GLY A 170 36.15 -16.08 -39.54
C GLY A 170 34.88 -16.08 -40.39
N SER A 171 34.95 -16.61 -41.59
CA SER A 171 33.81 -16.69 -42.54
C SER A 171 32.67 -17.59 -42.07
N VAL A 172 32.92 -18.60 -41.23
CA VAL A 172 31.86 -19.49 -40.70
C VAL A 172 30.96 -18.74 -39.73
N ALA A 173 31.51 -17.79 -38.98
CA ALA A 173 30.75 -16.99 -38.00
C ALA A 173 29.73 -16.05 -38.69
N THR A 174 29.81 -15.81 -39.98
CA THR A 174 28.82 -15.00 -40.75
C THR A 174 27.41 -15.57 -40.66
N VAL A 175 27.24 -16.87 -40.36
CA VAL A 175 25.96 -17.50 -40.07
C VAL A 175 25.20 -16.72 -38.95
N TYR A 176 25.91 -16.21 -37.93
CA TYR A 176 25.29 -15.45 -36.85
C TYR A 176 24.79 -14.08 -37.29
N LEU A 177 25.41 -13.45 -38.31
CA LEU A 177 24.91 -12.18 -38.88
C LEU A 177 23.53 -12.33 -39.52
N VAL A 178 23.16 -13.52 -39.90
CA VAL A 178 21.82 -13.82 -40.48
C VAL A 178 20.84 -14.25 -39.37
N ILE A 179 21.28 -15.11 -38.49
CA ILE A 179 20.39 -15.72 -37.47
C ILE A 179 20.03 -14.76 -36.35
N ILE A 180 20.98 -13.92 -35.90
CA ILE A 180 20.71 -12.94 -34.81
C ILE A 180 19.59 -11.96 -35.21
N PRO A 181 19.61 -11.31 -36.38
CA PRO A 181 18.50 -10.45 -36.82
C PRO A 181 17.17 -11.19 -36.97
N ILE A 182 17.17 -12.42 -37.47
CA ILE A 182 15.96 -13.23 -37.62
C ILE A 182 15.34 -13.51 -36.26
N LEU A 183 16.14 -14.00 -35.31
CA LEU A 183 15.68 -14.28 -33.95
C LEU A 183 15.27 -12.99 -33.24
N GLY A 184 16.09 -11.94 -33.32
CA GLY A 184 15.81 -10.65 -32.68
C GLY A 184 14.53 -10.02 -33.18
N PHE A 185 14.29 -10.03 -34.50
CA PHE A 185 13.04 -9.53 -35.08
C PHE A 185 11.85 -10.39 -34.66
N GLY A 186 11.99 -11.71 -34.68
CA GLY A 186 10.94 -12.62 -34.24
C GLY A 186 10.53 -12.41 -32.78
N LEU A 187 11.52 -12.30 -31.87
CA LEU A 187 11.28 -12.01 -30.47
C LEU A 187 10.62 -10.63 -30.28
N PHE A 188 11.13 -9.60 -30.97
CA PHE A 188 10.54 -8.26 -30.93
C PHE A 188 9.09 -8.25 -31.42
N TYR A 189 8.79 -8.97 -32.52
CA TYR A 189 7.44 -9.07 -33.04
C TYR A 189 6.49 -9.78 -32.09
N ILE A 190 6.93 -10.87 -31.45
CA ILE A 190 6.12 -11.57 -30.42
C ILE A 190 5.86 -10.65 -29.23
N ILE A 191 6.87 -9.93 -28.72
CA ILE A 191 6.72 -8.97 -27.62
C ILE A 191 5.72 -7.88 -27.99
N HIS A 192 5.80 -7.35 -29.22
CA HIS A 192 4.88 -6.31 -29.69
C HIS A 192 3.42 -6.77 -29.72
N LEU A 193 3.18 -8.03 -30.13
CA LEU A 193 1.83 -8.63 -30.13
C LEU A 193 1.31 -8.94 -28.73
N VAL A 194 2.16 -9.41 -27.85
CA VAL A 194 1.78 -9.89 -26.51
C VAL A 194 1.55 -8.73 -25.52
N ARG A 195 2.29 -7.64 -25.65
CA ARG A 195 2.21 -6.48 -24.76
C ARG A 195 0.79 -5.93 -24.54
N PRO A 196 -0.03 -5.65 -25.57
CA PRO A 196 -1.39 -5.15 -25.38
C PRO A 196 -2.33 -6.21 -24.77
N ILE A 197 -2.05 -7.50 -24.99
CA ILE A 197 -2.83 -8.58 -24.40
C ILE A 197 -2.56 -8.63 -22.88
N PHE A 198 -1.32 -8.60 -22.44
CA PHE A 198 -0.98 -8.55 -21.02
C PHE A 198 -1.58 -7.33 -20.31
N SER A 199 -1.56 -6.16 -20.95
CA SER A 199 -2.21 -4.98 -20.38
C SER A 199 -3.70 -5.23 -20.10
N ARG A 200 -4.43 -5.86 -21.02
CA ARG A 200 -5.84 -6.25 -20.83
C ARG A 200 -6.00 -7.31 -19.74
N VAL A 201 -5.13 -8.30 -19.71
CA VAL A 201 -5.14 -9.36 -18.70
C VAL A 201 -5.01 -8.75 -17.30
N PHE A 202 -4.08 -7.82 -17.09
CA PHE A 202 -3.90 -7.17 -15.79
C PHE A 202 -5.13 -6.37 -15.37
N HIS A 203 -5.74 -5.60 -16.25
CA HIS A 203 -7.00 -4.89 -15.92
C HIS A 203 -8.14 -5.84 -15.56
N LYS A 204 -8.28 -6.97 -16.27
CA LYS A 204 -9.28 -7.99 -15.93
C LYS A 204 -8.95 -8.71 -14.62
N TYR A 205 -7.66 -8.89 -14.33
CA TYR A 205 -7.20 -9.49 -13.09
C TYR A 205 -7.47 -8.58 -11.88
N ASP A 206 -7.29 -7.26 -12.04
CA ASP A 206 -7.66 -6.27 -11.02
C ASP A 206 -9.16 -6.31 -10.74
N ALA A 207 -10.01 -6.34 -11.77
CA ALA A 207 -11.46 -6.48 -11.62
C ALA A 207 -11.87 -7.82 -10.97
N LEU A 208 -11.15 -8.91 -11.25
CA LEU A 208 -11.36 -10.20 -10.57
C LEU A 208 -11.01 -10.11 -9.09
N ASN A 209 -9.88 -9.50 -8.74
CA ASN A 209 -9.45 -9.31 -7.36
C ASN A 209 -10.44 -8.44 -6.57
N GLU A 210 -10.93 -7.34 -7.17
CA GLU A 210 -11.96 -6.49 -6.59
C GLU A 210 -13.24 -7.29 -6.30
N SER A 211 -13.69 -8.13 -7.25
CA SER A 211 -14.85 -9.00 -7.06
C SER A 211 -14.65 -10.03 -5.95
N VAL A 212 -13.44 -10.57 -5.80
CA VAL A 212 -13.09 -11.50 -4.71
C VAL A 212 -13.09 -10.78 -3.36
N GLU A 213 -12.49 -9.59 -3.28
CA GLU A 213 -12.44 -8.77 -2.06
C GLU A 213 -13.86 -8.38 -1.61
N GLU A 214 -14.71 -7.93 -2.55
CA GLU A 214 -16.13 -7.64 -2.30
C GLU A 214 -16.86 -8.86 -1.72
N ASN A 215 -16.70 -10.03 -2.36
CA ASN A 215 -17.34 -11.27 -1.93
C ASN A 215 -16.87 -11.72 -0.55
N VAL A 216 -15.55 -11.74 -0.31
CA VAL A 216 -14.96 -12.16 0.99
C VAL A 216 -15.40 -11.20 2.11
N SER A 217 -15.36 -9.89 1.86
CA SER A 217 -15.82 -8.88 2.82
C SER A 217 -17.32 -8.98 3.08
N GLY A 218 -18.11 -9.26 2.04
CA GLY A 218 -19.55 -9.42 2.07
C GLY A 218 -20.03 -10.85 2.36
N MET A 219 -19.16 -11.80 2.74
CA MET A 219 -19.50 -13.22 2.85
C MET A 219 -20.70 -13.50 3.76
N ARG A 220 -20.85 -12.75 4.85
CA ARG A 220 -22.02 -12.87 5.75
C ARG A 220 -23.33 -12.52 5.03
N VAL A 221 -23.29 -11.51 4.16
CA VAL A 221 -24.46 -11.12 3.34
C VAL A 221 -24.75 -12.19 2.30
N VAL A 222 -23.74 -12.66 1.58
CA VAL A 222 -23.88 -13.76 0.58
C VAL A 222 -24.53 -14.97 1.23
N LYS A 223 -24.09 -15.36 2.44
CA LYS A 223 -24.64 -16.48 3.20
C LYS A 223 -26.06 -16.22 3.68
N SER A 224 -26.35 -15.05 4.24
CA SER A 224 -27.68 -14.72 4.77
C SER A 224 -28.75 -14.63 3.67
N PHE A 225 -28.37 -14.26 2.45
CA PHE A 225 -29.28 -14.19 1.30
C PHE A 225 -29.24 -15.41 0.37
N VAL A 226 -28.47 -16.47 0.73
CA VAL A 226 -28.32 -17.71 -0.04
C VAL A 226 -27.93 -17.43 -1.50
N ARG A 227 -26.93 -16.57 -1.70
CA ARG A 227 -26.49 -16.11 -3.04
C ARG A 227 -25.17 -16.72 -3.50
N GLU A 228 -24.74 -17.83 -2.90
CA GLU A 228 -23.47 -18.48 -3.22
C GLU A 228 -23.36 -18.91 -4.69
N GLU A 229 -24.43 -19.44 -5.27
CA GLU A 229 -24.41 -19.88 -6.67
C GLU A 229 -24.31 -18.70 -7.64
N TYR A 230 -24.93 -17.57 -7.31
CA TYR A 230 -24.78 -16.35 -8.08
C TYR A 230 -23.33 -15.86 -8.06
N GLU A 231 -22.72 -15.78 -6.87
CA GLU A 231 -21.34 -15.35 -6.71
C GLU A 231 -20.34 -16.31 -7.38
N LYS A 232 -20.55 -17.64 -7.26
CA LYS A 232 -19.76 -18.64 -7.98
C LYS A 232 -19.82 -18.42 -9.49
N SER A 233 -21.01 -18.13 -10.03
CA SER A 233 -21.19 -17.90 -11.46
C SER A 233 -20.56 -16.59 -11.92
N LYS A 234 -20.63 -15.53 -11.10
CA LYS A 234 -19.96 -14.23 -11.34
C LYS A 234 -18.45 -14.42 -11.40
N PHE A 235 -17.88 -15.09 -10.38
CA PHE A 235 -16.46 -15.41 -10.31
C PHE A 235 -16.00 -16.29 -11.48
N ALA A 236 -16.75 -17.36 -11.80
CA ALA A 236 -16.40 -18.27 -12.88
C ALA A 236 -16.34 -17.58 -14.25
N ARG A 237 -17.24 -16.62 -14.52
CA ARG A 237 -17.20 -15.81 -15.75
C ARG A 237 -15.95 -14.94 -15.79
N ALA A 238 -15.68 -14.18 -14.72
CA ALA A 238 -14.51 -13.32 -14.66
C ALA A 238 -13.20 -14.13 -14.75
N ALA A 239 -13.11 -15.27 -14.07
CA ALA A 239 -11.96 -16.17 -14.14
C ALA A 239 -11.78 -16.77 -15.56
N THR A 240 -12.89 -17.12 -16.24
CA THR A 240 -12.84 -17.64 -17.62
C THR A 240 -12.34 -16.57 -18.59
N ASP A 241 -12.78 -15.32 -18.43
CA ASP A 241 -12.36 -14.20 -19.27
C ASP A 241 -10.85 -13.89 -19.11
N VAL A 242 -10.34 -13.92 -17.88
CA VAL A 242 -8.90 -13.80 -17.58
C VAL A 242 -8.14 -14.97 -18.20
N CYS A 243 -8.63 -16.21 -18.00
CA CYS A 243 -8.02 -17.42 -18.53
C CYS A 243 -7.95 -17.40 -20.06
N ALA A 244 -8.99 -16.93 -20.74
CA ALA A 244 -9.01 -16.86 -22.20
C ALA A 244 -7.92 -15.90 -22.75
N ASP A 245 -7.82 -14.69 -22.21
CA ASP A 245 -6.82 -13.71 -22.62
C ASP A 245 -5.40 -14.18 -22.25
N PHE A 246 -5.22 -14.75 -21.04
CA PHE A 246 -3.94 -15.29 -20.61
C PHE A 246 -3.48 -16.44 -21.51
N THR A 247 -4.39 -17.37 -21.82
CA THR A 247 -4.13 -18.47 -22.75
C THR A 247 -3.74 -17.96 -24.15
N HIS A 248 -4.36 -16.87 -24.60
CA HIS A 248 -3.99 -16.26 -25.88
C HIS A 248 -2.57 -15.67 -25.85
N ALA A 249 -2.22 -14.96 -24.78
CA ALA A 249 -0.86 -14.44 -24.58
C ALA A 249 0.18 -15.57 -24.51
N GLU A 250 -0.09 -16.61 -23.72
CA GLU A 250 0.81 -17.76 -23.56
C GLU A 250 0.99 -18.56 -24.86
N LYS A 251 -0.06 -18.72 -25.67
CA LYS A 251 0.06 -19.33 -26.99
C LYS A 251 1.02 -18.57 -27.90
N LEU A 252 1.01 -17.25 -27.87
CA LEU A 252 1.95 -16.44 -28.63
C LEU A 252 3.38 -16.57 -28.08
N LEU A 253 3.54 -16.53 -26.75
CA LEU A 253 4.84 -16.73 -26.10
C LEU A 253 5.41 -18.14 -26.32
N ALA A 254 4.55 -19.14 -26.41
CA ALA A 254 4.97 -20.52 -26.67
C ALA A 254 5.73 -20.67 -28.00
N PHE A 255 5.56 -19.77 -28.97
CA PHE A 255 6.34 -19.75 -30.20
C PHE A 255 7.81 -19.37 -30.01
N ASN A 256 8.18 -18.74 -28.86
CA ASN A 256 9.57 -18.40 -28.58
C ASN A 256 10.49 -19.62 -28.59
N ASN A 257 10.10 -20.72 -27.96
CA ASN A 257 10.93 -21.93 -27.87
C ASN A 257 11.13 -22.62 -29.21
N PRO A 258 10.08 -22.91 -30.01
CA PRO A 258 10.24 -23.46 -31.38
C PRO A 258 11.10 -22.56 -32.28
N MET A 259 10.86 -21.24 -32.27
CA MET A 259 11.62 -20.30 -33.09
C MET A 259 13.10 -20.30 -32.69
N MET A 260 13.40 -20.27 -31.38
CA MET A 260 14.78 -20.38 -30.87
C MET A 260 15.41 -21.69 -31.31
N ASN A 261 14.72 -22.83 -31.12
CA ASN A 261 15.24 -24.15 -31.53
C ASN A 261 15.54 -24.25 -33.02
N ILE A 262 14.68 -23.67 -33.86
CA ILE A 262 14.91 -23.60 -35.34
C ILE A 262 16.17 -22.77 -35.60
N CYS A 263 16.33 -21.62 -34.96
CA CYS A 263 17.51 -20.76 -35.13
C CYS A 263 18.78 -21.44 -34.64
N VAL A 264 18.75 -22.10 -33.47
CA VAL A 264 19.91 -22.82 -32.88
C VAL A 264 20.31 -23.98 -33.79
N ASN A 265 19.38 -24.88 -34.11
CA ASN A 265 19.67 -26.06 -34.91
C ASN A 265 20.00 -25.68 -36.37
N GLY A 266 19.35 -24.66 -36.91
CA GLY A 266 19.69 -24.10 -38.21
C GLY A 266 21.11 -23.54 -38.28
N ALA A 267 21.50 -22.80 -37.21
CA ALA A 267 22.90 -22.35 -37.05
C ALA A 267 23.87 -23.54 -37.01
N PHE A 268 23.57 -24.54 -36.18
CA PHE A 268 24.42 -25.72 -36.03
C PHE A 268 24.60 -26.47 -37.39
N VAL A 269 23.52 -26.72 -38.10
CA VAL A 269 23.58 -27.38 -39.42
C VAL A 269 24.40 -26.55 -40.42
N ALA A 270 24.18 -25.21 -40.45
CA ALA A 270 24.94 -24.34 -41.34
C ALA A 270 26.44 -24.31 -40.99
N ILE A 271 26.78 -24.23 -39.71
CA ILE A 271 28.17 -24.21 -39.22
C ILE A 271 28.84 -25.56 -39.47
N ILE A 272 28.15 -26.70 -39.25
CA ILE A 272 28.68 -28.02 -39.54
C ILE A 272 28.98 -28.12 -41.05
N TYR A 273 28.02 -27.74 -41.91
CA TYR A 273 28.20 -27.81 -43.34
C TYR A 273 29.33 -26.92 -43.87
N LEU A 274 29.34 -25.65 -43.51
CA LEU A 274 30.35 -24.68 -43.94
C LEU A 274 31.71 -24.97 -43.31
N GLY A 275 31.75 -25.28 -42.02
CA GLY A 275 32.97 -25.62 -41.29
C GLY A 275 33.61 -26.89 -41.79
N SER A 276 32.83 -27.97 -41.97
CA SER A 276 33.34 -29.23 -42.53
C SER A 276 33.88 -29.05 -43.96
N LYS A 277 33.21 -28.27 -44.79
CA LYS A 277 33.71 -27.93 -46.11
C LYS A 277 35.05 -27.24 -46.08
N ILE A 278 35.24 -26.25 -45.20
CA ILE A 278 36.51 -25.53 -45.05
C ILE A 278 37.59 -26.46 -44.47
N ILE A 279 37.30 -27.25 -43.43
CA ILE A 279 38.21 -28.20 -42.85
C ILE A 279 38.75 -29.19 -43.86
N ILE A 280 37.87 -29.78 -44.70
CA ILE A 280 38.24 -30.74 -45.72
C ILE A 280 39.08 -30.08 -46.83
N THR A 281 38.67 -28.91 -47.32
CA THR A 281 39.34 -28.23 -48.43
C THR A 281 40.70 -27.66 -48.05
N THR A 282 40.90 -27.23 -46.77
CA THR A 282 42.13 -26.62 -46.26
C THR A 282 42.96 -27.59 -45.43
N GLN A 283 42.53 -28.85 -45.30
CA GLN A 283 43.16 -29.87 -44.44
C GLN A 283 43.35 -29.38 -42.98
N GLY A 284 42.41 -28.55 -42.49
CA GLY A 284 42.40 -28.01 -41.17
C GLY A 284 43.34 -26.80 -40.94
N GLN A 285 43.96 -26.24 -41.95
CA GLN A 285 44.88 -25.10 -41.80
C GLN A 285 44.17 -23.76 -41.61
N ALA A 286 42.99 -23.55 -42.21
CA ALA A 286 42.25 -22.30 -42.12
C ALA A 286 41.14 -22.32 -41.04
N PHE A 287 40.71 -23.52 -40.68
CA PHE A 287 39.65 -23.74 -39.66
C PHE A 287 39.74 -25.16 -39.17
N ASP A 288 39.68 -25.39 -37.88
CA ASP A 288 39.88 -26.70 -37.24
C ASP A 288 38.65 -27.16 -36.41
N ILE A 289 38.71 -28.37 -35.85
CA ILE A 289 37.62 -29.01 -35.10
C ILE A 289 37.43 -28.32 -33.76
N GLY A 290 38.51 -27.85 -33.10
CA GLY A 290 38.46 -27.13 -31.85
C GLY A 290 37.74 -25.79 -32.00
N GLN A 291 38.08 -25.05 -33.06
CA GLN A 291 37.40 -23.80 -33.44
C GLN A 291 35.91 -24.03 -33.73
N MET A 292 35.57 -25.12 -34.47
CA MET A 292 34.17 -25.47 -34.75
C MET A 292 33.39 -25.74 -33.44
N SER A 293 33.96 -26.45 -32.46
CA SER A 293 33.34 -26.70 -31.17
C SER A 293 33.08 -25.43 -30.39
N SER A 294 34.06 -24.52 -30.42
CA SER A 294 33.93 -23.23 -29.71
C SER A 294 32.85 -22.32 -30.31
N ILE A 295 32.74 -22.29 -31.65
CA ILE A 295 31.67 -21.52 -32.33
C ILE A 295 30.29 -22.05 -31.95
N PHE A 296 30.09 -23.35 -31.78
CA PHE A 296 28.82 -23.88 -31.27
C PHE A 296 28.51 -23.36 -29.88
N THR A 297 29.48 -23.34 -28.99
CA THR A 297 29.32 -22.84 -27.60
C THR A 297 28.98 -21.35 -27.60
N TYR A 298 29.72 -20.52 -28.36
CA TYR A 298 29.42 -19.11 -28.50
C TYR A 298 28.06 -18.85 -29.11
N GLY A 299 27.68 -19.64 -30.15
CA GLY A 299 26.37 -19.52 -30.76
C GLY A 299 25.22 -19.79 -29.79
N PHE A 300 25.34 -20.85 -28.99
CA PHE A 300 24.36 -21.14 -27.94
C PHE A 300 24.25 -19.99 -26.94
N GLN A 301 25.38 -19.44 -26.48
CA GLN A 301 25.42 -18.31 -25.55
C GLN A 301 24.79 -17.04 -26.15
N ILE A 302 25.06 -16.73 -27.42
CA ILE A 302 24.45 -15.61 -28.16
C ILE A 302 22.91 -15.73 -28.15
N LEU A 303 22.41 -16.90 -28.55
CA LEU A 303 20.97 -17.11 -28.66
C LEU A 303 20.27 -17.11 -27.30
N MET A 304 20.90 -17.69 -26.27
CA MET A 304 20.41 -17.64 -24.89
C MET A 304 20.39 -16.22 -24.34
N SER A 305 21.40 -15.39 -24.65
CA SER A 305 21.44 -14.00 -24.21
C SER A 305 20.32 -13.15 -24.81
N LEU A 306 19.95 -13.41 -26.06
CA LEU A 306 18.79 -12.77 -26.72
C LEU A 306 17.48 -13.14 -26.03
N MET A 307 17.30 -14.43 -25.67
CA MET A 307 16.13 -14.86 -24.89
C MET A 307 16.05 -14.17 -23.52
N GLN A 308 17.19 -14.10 -22.80
CA GLN A 308 17.22 -13.39 -21.51
C GLN A 308 16.86 -11.92 -21.65
N LEU A 309 17.33 -11.22 -22.68
CA LEU A 309 16.94 -9.83 -22.97
C LEU A 309 15.43 -9.68 -23.19
N SER A 310 14.81 -10.63 -23.91
CA SER A 310 13.35 -10.64 -24.12
C SER A 310 12.60 -10.78 -22.78
N MET A 311 13.05 -11.70 -21.92
CA MET A 311 12.45 -11.91 -20.59
C MET A 311 12.58 -10.67 -19.69
N ILE A 312 13.74 -10.01 -19.68
CA ILE A 312 13.97 -8.78 -18.90
C ILE A 312 13.00 -7.69 -19.33
N PHE A 313 12.79 -7.53 -20.64
CA PHE A 313 11.87 -6.51 -21.15
C PHE A 313 10.45 -6.70 -20.62
N VAL A 314 9.95 -7.94 -20.57
CA VAL A 314 8.64 -8.26 -19.99
C VAL A 314 8.59 -7.90 -18.51
N MET A 315 9.60 -8.31 -17.73
CA MET A 315 9.66 -8.05 -16.28
C MET A 315 9.75 -6.55 -15.95
N VAL A 316 10.53 -5.78 -16.71
CA VAL A 316 10.62 -4.33 -16.54
C VAL A 316 9.28 -3.66 -16.87
N THR A 317 8.58 -4.15 -17.90
CA THR A 317 7.25 -3.62 -18.25
C THR A 317 6.23 -3.88 -17.13
N MET A 318 6.28 -5.06 -16.49
CA MET A 318 5.41 -5.37 -15.33
C MET A 318 5.72 -4.49 -14.11
N ALA A 319 6.99 -4.18 -13.89
CA ALA A 319 7.41 -3.33 -12.78
C ALA A 319 7.12 -1.83 -13.01
N ASP A 320 6.91 -1.38 -14.26
CA ASP A 320 6.65 0.03 -14.59
C ASP A 320 5.39 0.55 -13.87
N GLU A 321 4.31 -0.22 -13.87
CA GLU A 321 3.07 0.17 -13.20
C GLU A 321 3.25 0.26 -11.68
N SER A 322 3.94 -0.72 -11.08
CA SER A 322 4.29 -0.68 -9.65
C SER A 322 5.18 0.54 -9.32
N ALA A 323 6.13 0.86 -10.18
CA ALA A 323 7.00 2.03 -10.03
C ALA A 323 6.22 3.35 -10.09
N ARG A 324 5.23 3.46 -11.00
CA ARG A 324 4.34 4.62 -11.10
C ARG A 324 3.54 4.81 -9.82
N ARG A 325 2.85 3.74 -9.35
CA ARG A 325 2.06 3.79 -8.12
C ARG A 325 2.87 4.21 -6.90
N ILE A 326 4.11 3.72 -6.78
CA ILE A 326 5.03 4.14 -5.71
C ILE A 326 5.39 5.62 -5.88
N ASN A 327 5.73 6.05 -7.10
CA ASN A 327 6.12 7.43 -7.37
C ASN A 327 4.99 8.42 -7.07
N ASP A 328 3.74 8.05 -7.37
CA ASP A 328 2.57 8.88 -7.08
C ASP A 328 2.46 9.20 -5.58
N VAL A 329 2.75 8.23 -4.71
CA VAL A 329 2.77 8.44 -3.26
C VAL A 329 3.96 9.30 -2.83
N LEU A 330 5.15 9.04 -3.38
CA LEU A 330 6.36 9.80 -3.03
C LEU A 330 6.26 11.28 -3.44
N GLU A 331 5.61 11.57 -4.57
CA GLU A 331 5.40 12.92 -5.10
C GLU A 331 4.15 13.61 -4.54
N ALA A 332 3.22 12.86 -3.94
CA ALA A 332 2.01 13.44 -3.38
C ALA A 332 2.35 14.52 -2.34
N ILE A 333 1.73 15.68 -2.49
CA ILE A 333 1.95 16.81 -1.59
C ILE A 333 0.89 16.74 -0.48
N PRO A 334 1.28 16.74 0.80
CA PRO A 334 0.32 16.88 1.89
C PRO A 334 -0.49 18.16 1.72
N THR A 335 -1.82 18.04 1.77
CA THR A 335 -2.73 19.18 1.59
C THR A 335 -2.69 20.12 2.80
N ILE A 336 -2.39 19.58 3.98
CA ILE A 336 -2.27 20.33 5.23
C ILE A 336 -0.79 20.42 5.59
N LYS A 337 -0.31 21.65 5.79
CA LYS A 337 1.06 21.92 6.22
C LYS A 337 1.04 22.85 7.42
N ALA A 338 2.01 22.69 8.33
CA ALA A 338 2.26 23.67 9.36
C ALA A 338 2.79 24.96 8.71
N PRO A 339 2.45 26.15 9.24
CA PRO A 339 3.01 27.42 8.80
C PRO A 339 4.51 27.49 9.15
N GLU A 340 5.23 28.46 8.54
CA GLU A 340 6.67 28.64 8.78
C GLU A 340 6.96 29.04 10.26
N GLU A 341 6.08 29.85 10.85
CA GLU A 341 6.15 30.26 12.25
C GLU A 341 4.89 29.80 13.00
N PRO A 342 4.81 28.52 13.41
CA PRO A 342 3.62 27.96 14.02
C PRO A 342 3.43 28.42 15.46
N ILE A 343 2.20 28.73 15.85
CA ILE A 343 1.82 28.98 17.24
C ILE A 343 1.81 27.63 17.98
N ARG A 344 2.52 27.58 19.11
CA ARG A 344 2.75 26.35 19.90
C ARG A 344 2.02 26.32 21.25
N GLU A 345 1.03 27.18 21.42
CA GLU A 345 0.20 27.21 22.62
C GLU A 345 -1.24 27.52 22.24
N VAL A 346 -2.17 26.71 22.74
CA VAL A 346 -3.61 26.98 22.64
C VAL A 346 -4.04 27.69 23.93
N ALA A 347 -4.55 28.91 23.83
CA ALA A 347 -4.87 29.73 24.98
C ALA A 347 -5.99 29.12 25.83
N ASP A 348 -7.12 28.79 25.23
CA ASP A 348 -8.29 28.22 25.90
C ASP A 348 -9.08 27.29 24.94
N GLY A 349 -10.24 26.79 25.36
CA GLY A 349 -11.09 25.91 24.62
C GLY A 349 -12.19 26.61 23.80
N SER A 350 -12.12 27.94 23.59
CA SER A 350 -13.11 28.64 22.77
C SER A 350 -12.99 28.23 21.30
N ILE A 351 -14.13 28.20 20.58
CA ILE A 351 -14.19 27.78 19.18
C ILE A 351 -15.07 28.75 18.41
N ASP A 352 -14.54 29.30 17.31
CA ASP A 352 -15.27 30.19 16.43
C ASP A 352 -15.24 29.68 14.98
N PHE A 353 -16.39 29.67 14.35
CA PHE A 353 -16.55 29.49 12.92
C PHE A 353 -17.08 30.80 12.32
N ASP A 354 -16.32 31.39 11.41
CA ASP A 354 -16.65 32.65 10.75
C ASP A 354 -16.94 32.38 9.27
N GLY A 355 -18.22 32.30 8.87
CA GLY A 355 -18.66 32.10 7.49
C GLY A 355 -18.07 30.85 6.83
N VAL A 356 -17.98 29.73 7.56
CA VAL A 356 -17.26 28.54 7.12
C VAL A 356 -18.05 27.71 6.11
N SER A 357 -17.45 27.48 4.95
CA SER A 357 -17.92 26.51 3.95
C SER A 357 -16.85 25.46 3.65
N PHE A 358 -17.28 24.23 3.37
CA PHE A 358 -16.35 23.13 3.14
C PHE A 358 -16.83 22.15 2.06
N LYS A 359 -15.87 21.69 1.24
CA LYS A 359 -16.02 20.61 0.25
C LYS A 359 -14.91 19.58 0.42
N TYR A 360 -15.25 18.29 0.41
CA TYR A 360 -14.24 17.21 0.44
C TYR A 360 -13.40 17.12 -0.84
N SER A 361 -13.96 17.58 -1.96
CA SER A 361 -13.25 17.64 -3.24
C SER A 361 -13.57 18.95 -3.96
N ALA A 362 -12.57 19.56 -4.58
CA ALA A 362 -12.77 20.75 -5.42
C ALA A 362 -13.76 20.52 -6.58
N ARG A 363 -13.98 19.26 -6.98
CA ARG A 363 -14.91 18.86 -8.04
C ARG A 363 -16.33 18.59 -7.52
N ALA A 364 -16.53 18.56 -6.20
CA ALA A 364 -17.85 18.29 -5.64
C ALA A 364 -18.82 19.42 -5.99
N GLU A 365 -19.97 19.07 -6.55
CA GLU A 365 -21.03 20.04 -6.88
C GLU A 365 -21.66 20.63 -5.62
N ARG A 366 -21.79 19.83 -4.55
CA ARG A 366 -22.39 20.23 -3.28
C ARG A 366 -21.32 20.50 -2.23
N GLN A 367 -21.55 21.56 -1.45
CA GLN A 367 -20.81 21.80 -0.22
C GLN A 367 -21.27 20.81 0.85
N ALA A 368 -20.32 20.30 1.64
CA ALA A 368 -20.63 19.50 2.81
C ALA A 368 -21.06 20.39 3.99
N LEU A 369 -20.44 21.57 4.12
CA LEU A 369 -20.84 22.63 5.03
C LEU A 369 -21.02 23.92 4.23
N SER A 370 -22.02 24.73 4.57
CA SER A 370 -22.34 25.97 3.89
C SER A 370 -22.64 27.06 4.91
N ASP A 371 -21.83 28.12 4.89
CA ASP A 371 -22.05 29.35 5.62
C ASP A 371 -22.32 29.12 7.12
N ILE A 372 -21.35 28.50 7.80
CA ILE A 372 -21.42 28.19 9.24
C ILE A 372 -20.86 29.35 10.04
N ASP A 373 -21.72 29.99 10.83
CA ASP A 373 -21.37 30.95 11.86
C ASP A 373 -21.71 30.38 13.23
N LEU A 374 -20.69 30.18 14.08
CA LEU A 374 -20.85 29.54 15.38
C LEU A 374 -19.79 30.02 16.36
N HIS A 375 -20.21 30.42 17.56
CA HIS A 375 -19.32 30.82 18.66
C HIS A 375 -19.59 29.94 19.87
N ILE A 376 -18.54 29.26 20.35
CA ILE A 376 -18.56 28.38 21.53
C ILE A 376 -17.56 28.93 22.53
N LYS A 377 -18.03 29.13 23.79
CA LYS A 377 -17.17 29.61 24.88
C LYS A 377 -16.32 28.48 25.44
N SER A 378 -15.16 28.85 26.00
CA SER A 378 -14.32 27.86 26.70
C SER A 378 -15.11 27.26 27.89
N GLY A 379 -15.00 25.92 28.03
CA GLY A 379 -15.68 25.15 29.07
C GLY A 379 -17.16 24.79 28.73
N GLU A 380 -17.72 25.31 27.67
CA GLU A 380 -19.13 25.06 27.28
C GLU A 380 -19.32 23.62 26.76
N THR A 381 -20.44 23.01 27.13
CA THR A 381 -20.85 21.69 26.60
C THR A 381 -21.88 21.89 25.49
N ILE A 382 -21.54 21.45 24.29
CA ILE A 382 -22.38 21.58 23.09
C ILE A 382 -22.87 20.21 22.64
N GLY A 383 -24.19 20.05 22.55
CA GLY A 383 -24.81 18.92 21.88
C GLY A 383 -24.96 19.19 20.38
N ILE A 384 -24.68 18.22 19.52
CA ILE A 384 -24.87 18.34 18.07
C ILE A 384 -25.76 17.20 17.60
N ILE A 385 -26.92 17.53 17.03
CA ILE A 385 -27.88 16.56 16.50
C ILE A 385 -28.24 16.87 15.04
N GLY A 386 -28.85 15.92 14.38
CA GLY A 386 -29.30 16.05 12.98
C GLY A 386 -29.38 14.70 12.28
N GLY A 387 -30.03 14.64 11.16
CA GLY A 387 -30.18 13.41 10.37
C GLY A 387 -28.86 12.84 9.87
N THR A 388 -28.87 11.61 9.39
CA THR A 388 -27.70 11.02 8.72
C THR A 388 -27.35 11.84 7.48
N GLY A 389 -26.06 12.18 7.31
CA GLY A 389 -25.61 13.02 6.21
C GLY A 389 -25.76 14.53 6.42
N SER A 390 -26.16 15.00 7.61
CA SER A 390 -26.26 16.44 7.91
C SER A 390 -24.92 17.15 8.16
N ALA A 391 -23.79 16.46 7.99
CA ALA A 391 -22.42 16.95 8.10
C ALA A 391 -21.93 17.26 9.53
N LYS A 392 -22.48 16.64 10.57
CA LYS A 392 -22.04 16.78 11.97
C LYS A 392 -20.56 16.46 12.17
N SER A 393 -20.12 15.27 11.70
CA SER A 393 -18.72 14.86 11.80
C SER A 393 -17.79 15.77 10.98
N THR A 394 -18.29 16.29 9.84
CA THR A 394 -17.54 17.25 9.02
C THR A 394 -17.25 18.53 9.78
N LEU A 395 -18.23 19.06 10.52
CA LEU A 395 -18.07 20.26 11.35
C LEU A 395 -16.93 20.09 12.36
N VAL A 396 -16.94 19.01 13.13
CA VAL A 396 -15.96 18.79 14.20
C VAL A 396 -14.57 18.41 13.65
N ASN A 397 -14.48 17.81 12.46
CA ASN A 397 -13.21 17.50 11.80
C ASN A 397 -12.41 18.77 11.46
N LEU A 398 -13.06 19.89 11.21
CA LEU A 398 -12.39 21.17 10.93
C LEU A 398 -11.74 21.76 12.19
N ILE A 399 -12.29 21.51 13.39
CA ILE A 399 -11.74 22.01 14.67
C ILE A 399 -10.37 21.39 14.95
N ALA A 400 -10.22 20.08 14.74
CA ALA A 400 -8.95 19.38 14.90
C ALA A 400 -8.03 19.53 13.66
N ARG A 401 -8.43 20.37 12.70
CA ARG A 401 -7.74 20.55 11.41
C ARG A 401 -7.37 19.21 10.76
N LEU A 402 -8.35 18.30 10.66
CA LEU A 402 -8.22 17.08 9.87
C LEU A 402 -8.41 17.40 8.38
N TYR A 403 -9.16 18.48 8.11
CA TYR A 403 -9.32 19.13 6.82
C TYR A 403 -9.26 20.65 7.01
N ASP A 404 -8.86 21.40 6.01
CA ASP A 404 -8.94 22.86 6.00
C ASP A 404 -10.27 23.32 5.39
N ALA A 405 -10.90 24.36 5.95
CA ALA A 405 -12.08 24.99 5.40
C ALA A 405 -11.81 25.50 3.98
N THR A 406 -12.80 25.36 3.09
CA THR A 406 -12.71 25.87 1.71
C THR A 406 -12.88 27.39 1.69
N GLU A 407 -13.79 27.91 2.51
CA GLU A 407 -14.07 29.34 2.70
C GLU A 407 -14.26 29.61 4.19
N GLY A 408 -14.02 30.86 4.62
CA GLY A 408 -14.14 31.26 6.01
C GLY A 408 -12.94 30.84 6.87
N ARG A 409 -13.11 30.91 8.20
CA ARG A 409 -12.08 30.63 9.18
C ARG A 409 -12.63 29.86 10.38
N VAL A 410 -11.84 28.88 10.85
CA VAL A 410 -12.09 28.18 12.10
C VAL A 410 -11.01 28.60 13.09
N ARG A 411 -11.39 29.04 14.28
CA ARG A 411 -10.46 29.44 15.34
C ARG A 411 -10.67 28.58 16.57
N VAL A 412 -9.58 28.31 17.27
CA VAL A 412 -9.56 27.65 18.58
C VAL A 412 -8.70 28.51 19.51
N GLY A 413 -9.20 28.86 20.69
CA GLY A 413 -8.49 29.78 21.59
C GLY A 413 -8.22 31.14 20.95
N GLY A 414 -9.11 31.62 20.07
CA GLY A 414 -9.00 32.90 19.35
C GLY A 414 -8.06 32.92 18.14
N VAL A 415 -7.32 31.83 17.88
CA VAL A 415 -6.34 31.73 16.80
C VAL A 415 -6.84 30.80 15.68
N ASP A 416 -6.61 31.17 14.42
CA ASP A 416 -6.96 30.33 13.26
C ASP A 416 -6.25 28.96 13.35
N VAL A 417 -6.97 27.88 13.15
CA VAL A 417 -6.41 26.51 13.21
C VAL A 417 -5.26 26.30 12.23
N ARG A 418 -5.17 27.12 11.18
CA ARG A 418 -4.11 27.07 10.16
C ARG A 418 -2.78 27.64 10.65
N ASP A 419 -2.80 28.48 11.70
CA ASP A 419 -1.62 29.14 12.23
C ASP A 419 -0.94 28.33 13.35
N TYR A 420 -1.57 27.25 13.81
CA TYR A 420 -1.01 26.38 14.83
C TYR A 420 -0.01 25.37 14.28
N ASP A 421 0.94 24.97 15.14
CA ASP A 421 1.62 23.69 15.02
C ASP A 421 0.59 22.56 15.15
N LEU A 422 0.59 21.63 14.17
CA LEU A 422 -0.42 20.56 14.09
C LEU A 422 -0.42 19.64 15.31
N ASP A 423 0.77 19.31 15.83
CA ASP A 423 0.90 18.45 17.00
C ASP A 423 0.36 19.14 18.23
N THR A 424 0.66 20.44 18.39
CA THR A 424 0.15 21.26 19.49
C THR A 424 -1.37 21.37 19.45
N LEU A 425 -1.95 21.71 18.30
CA LEU A 425 -3.41 21.80 18.17
C LEU A 425 -4.08 20.45 18.48
N ARG A 426 -3.60 19.37 17.87
CA ARG A 426 -4.16 18.03 18.05
C ARG A 426 -3.89 17.41 19.42
N LYS A 427 -2.91 17.91 20.17
CA LYS A 427 -2.75 17.57 21.59
C LYS A 427 -3.82 18.22 22.46
N GLN A 428 -4.26 19.41 22.12
CA GLN A 428 -5.25 20.17 22.89
C GLN A 428 -6.70 19.97 22.42
N VAL A 429 -6.90 19.44 21.21
CA VAL A 429 -8.21 19.05 20.66
C VAL A 429 -8.24 17.52 20.54
N ALA A 430 -8.73 16.84 21.57
CA ALA A 430 -8.89 15.39 21.54
C ALA A 430 -10.21 14.99 20.88
N MET A 431 -10.18 13.94 20.09
CA MET A 431 -11.35 13.48 19.36
C MET A 431 -11.51 11.96 19.49
N VAL A 432 -12.71 11.55 19.87
CA VAL A 432 -13.17 10.16 19.78
C VAL A 432 -14.01 10.02 18.52
N LEU A 433 -13.46 9.33 17.52
CA LEU A 433 -14.08 9.17 16.22
C LEU A 433 -15.26 8.17 16.27
N GLN A 434 -16.21 8.31 15.37
CA GLN A 434 -17.34 7.38 15.21
C GLN A 434 -16.87 5.93 15.01
N LYS A 435 -15.82 5.71 14.20
CA LYS A 435 -15.20 4.40 14.02
C LYS A 435 -14.07 4.21 15.04
N ASN A 436 -14.39 3.57 16.14
CA ASN A 436 -13.43 3.30 17.22
C ASN A 436 -12.44 2.19 16.81
N VAL A 437 -11.14 2.50 16.85
CA VAL A 437 -10.06 1.58 16.50
C VAL A 437 -9.12 1.42 17.70
N LEU A 438 -8.86 0.14 18.04
CA LEU A 438 -7.82 -0.24 18.99
C LEU A 438 -6.69 -0.93 18.25
N PHE A 439 -5.46 -0.72 18.73
CA PHE A 439 -4.26 -1.34 18.17
C PHE A 439 -3.94 -2.64 18.91
N SER A 440 -3.20 -3.53 18.24
CA SER A 440 -2.65 -4.72 18.90
C SER A 440 -1.70 -4.30 20.01
N GLY A 441 -1.92 -4.84 21.21
CA GLY A 441 -1.16 -4.49 22.41
C GLY A 441 -2.01 -4.66 23.65
N THR A 442 -1.49 -4.32 24.82
CA THR A 442 -2.26 -4.36 26.07
C THR A 442 -3.30 -3.25 26.14
N ILE A 443 -4.28 -3.37 27.03
CA ILE A 443 -5.22 -2.28 27.32
C ILE A 443 -4.47 -1.04 27.78
N ALA A 444 -3.51 -1.18 28.69
CA ALA A 444 -2.69 -0.07 29.18
C ALA A 444 -1.94 0.65 28.05
N GLU A 445 -1.30 -0.09 27.13
CA GLU A 445 -0.64 0.48 25.95
C GLU A 445 -1.63 1.21 25.06
N ASN A 446 -2.82 0.68 24.85
CA ASN A 446 -3.87 1.34 24.08
C ASN A 446 -4.35 2.64 24.72
N LEU A 447 -4.45 2.72 26.04
CA LEU A 447 -4.81 3.94 26.75
C LEU A 447 -3.69 4.99 26.69
N ARG A 448 -2.43 4.58 26.81
CA ARG A 448 -1.24 5.45 26.71
C ARG A 448 -1.01 6.05 25.32
N TRP A 449 -1.79 5.68 24.31
CA TRP A 449 -1.85 6.48 23.07
C TRP A 449 -2.38 7.91 23.32
N GLY A 450 -3.13 8.13 24.39
CA GLY A 450 -3.54 9.46 24.82
C GLY A 450 -2.37 10.28 25.36
N ASP A 451 -1.60 9.68 26.29
CA ASP A 451 -0.38 10.22 26.88
C ASP A 451 0.61 9.07 27.15
N PRO A 452 1.73 8.99 26.40
CA PRO A 452 2.73 7.93 26.56
C PRO A 452 3.40 7.92 27.93
N ASP A 453 3.49 9.06 28.60
CA ASP A 453 4.17 9.24 29.88
C ASP A 453 3.23 9.06 31.08
N ALA A 454 1.94 8.76 30.85
CA ALA A 454 0.94 8.58 31.88
C ALA A 454 1.28 7.44 32.85
N THR A 455 1.15 7.70 34.14
CA THR A 455 1.31 6.72 35.22
C THR A 455 0.18 5.66 35.18
N ASP A 456 0.39 4.54 35.86
CA ASP A 456 -0.65 3.50 35.98
C ASP A 456 -1.90 4.01 36.72
N GLU A 457 -1.72 4.93 37.67
CA GLU A 457 -2.81 5.59 38.42
C GLU A 457 -3.64 6.46 37.48
N GLU A 458 -3.02 7.27 36.63
CA GLU A 458 -3.71 8.12 35.67
C GLU A 458 -4.46 7.29 34.63
N VAL A 459 -3.84 6.18 34.16
CA VAL A 459 -4.48 5.21 33.24
C VAL A 459 -5.74 4.60 33.86
N ARG A 460 -5.67 4.19 35.17
CA ARG A 460 -6.82 3.65 35.89
C ARG A 460 -7.90 4.71 36.14
N GLU A 461 -7.51 5.93 36.46
CA GLU A 461 -8.44 7.05 36.64
C GLU A 461 -9.21 7.35 35.35
N ALA A 462 -8.51 7.47 34.21
CA ALA A 462 -9.15 7.69 32.93
C ALA A 462 -10.09 6.53 32.53
N ALA A 463 -9.70 5.30 32.81
CA ALA A 463 -10.54 4.12 32.60
C ALA A 463 -11.80 4.14 33.49
N ARG A 464 -11.68 4.54 34.75
CA ARG A 464 -12.80 4.67 35.68
C ARG A 464 -13.81 5.73 35.22
N LEU A 465 -13.31 6.88 34.77
CA LEU A 465 -14.16 7.96 34.26
C LEU A 465 -14.94 7.57 32.99
N ALA A 466 -14.33 6.71 32.18
CA ALA A 466 -14.99 6.13 31.02
C ALA A 466 -15.80 4.86 31.34
N CYS A 467 -15.95 4.49 32.62
CA CYS A 467 -16.55 3.23 33.07
C CYS A 467 -15.91 1.98 32.44
N ALA A 468 -14.64 2.07 32.03
CA ALA A 468 -13.94 0.94 31.41
C ALA A 468 -13.36 -0.02 32.45
N ASP A 469 -13.07 0.42 33.67
CA ASP A 469 -12.64 -0.38 34.80
C ASP A 469 -13.64 -1.49 35.14
N GLU A 470 -14.95 -1.23 35.04
CA GLU A 470 -16.03 -2.20 35.31
C GLU A 470 -15.84 -3.54 34.57
N PHE A 471 -15.31 -3.51 33.35
CA PHE A 471 -15.04 -4.74 32.60
C PHE A 471 -13.55 -5.11 32.54
N VAL A 472 -12.63 -4.14 32.61
CA VAL A 472 -11.19 -4.40 32.59
C VAL A 472 -10.80 -5.25 33.80
N ASP A 473 -11.34 -4.94 34.96
CA ASP A 473 -11.10 -5.69 36.21
C ASP A 473 -11.66 -7.11 36.18
N THR A 474 -12.61 -7.42 35.27
CA THR A 474 -13.11 -8.78 35.09
C THR A 474 -12.20 -9.64 34.20
N PHE A 475 -11.27 -9.04 33.47
CA PHE A 475 -10.33 -9.81 32.66
C PHE A 475 -9.23 -10.44 33.53
N PRO A 476 -8.79 -11.67 33.23
CA PRO A 476 -7.77 -12.37 34.05
C PRO A 476 -6.45 -11.64 34.21
N LYS A 477 -6.11 -10.76 33.25
CA LYS A 477 -4.88 -9.94 33.24
C LYS A 477 -5.14 -8.46 33.47
N GLY A 478 -6.39 -8.03 33.76
CA GLY A 478 -6.74 -6.62 33.93
C GLY A 478 -6.23 -5.74 32.79
N TYR A 479 -5.50 -4.71 33.09
CA TYR A 479 -4.92 -3.77 32.10
C TYR A 479 -3.83 -4.37 31.20
N ASP A 480 -3.23 -5.49 31.60
CA ASP A 480 -2.28 -6.24 30.76
C ASP A 480 -2.96 -7.21 29.78
N THR A 481 -4.28 -7.19 29.72
CA THR A 481 -5.04 -7.97 28.75
C THR A 481 -4.72 -7.52 27.33
N TRP A 482 -4.37 -8.50 26.48
CA TRP A 482 -4.02 -8.23 25.07
C TRP A 482 -5.27 -7.95 24.24
N ILE A 483 -5.21 -6.85 23.50
CA ILE A 483 -6.19 -6.47 22.49
C ILE A 483 -5.67 -6.90 21.12
N GLU A 484 -6.49 -7.60 20.36
CA GLU A 484 -6.19 -7.98 18.99
C GLU A 484 -6.37 -6.80 18.03
N GLN A 485 -5.81 -6.92 16.82
CA GLN A 485 -5.88 -5.89 15.79
C GLN A 485 -7.33 -5.44 15.53
N GLY A 486 -7.58 -4.14 15.63
CA GLY A 486 -8.91 -3.56 15.50
C GLY A 486 -9.84 -3.85 16.67
N GLY A 487 -9.36 -4.46 17.78
CA GLY A 487 -10.16 -4.77 18.96
C GLY A 487 -11.23 -5.84 18.71
N THR A 488 -10.92 -6.89 17.93
CA THR A 488 -11.88 -7.94 17.56
C THR A 488 -12.32 -8.80 18.74
N ASN A 489 -11.53 -8.83 19.81
CA ASN A 489 -11.77 -9.59 21.03
C ASN A 489 -12.48 -8.79 22.15
N VAL A 490 -12.95 -7.58 21.85
CA VAL A 490 -13.75 -6.74 22.78
C VAL A 490 -15.05 -6.30 22.12
N SER A 491 -16.10 -6.10 22.94
CA SER A 491 -17.40 -5.64 22.43
C SER A 491 -17.35 -4.18 21.92
N GLY A 492 -18.34 -3.77 21.13
CA GLY A 492 -18.44 -2.40 20.62
C GLY A 492 -18.47 -1.36 21.74
N GLY A 493 -19.25 -1.56 22.79
CA GLY A 493 -19.32 -0.67 23.93
C GLY A 493 -18.04 -0.64 24.78
N GLN A 494 -17.34 -1.79 24.93
CA GLN A 494 -16.02 -1.85 25.58
C GLN A 494 -15.00 -1.04 24.76
N LYS A 495 -15.00 -1.20 23.43
CA LYS A 495 -14.12 -0.47 22.53
C LYS A 495 -14.35 1.04 22.62
N GLN A 496 -15.61 1.48 22.64
CA GLN A 496 -15.96 2.89 22.80
C GLN A 496 -15.44 3.45 24.13
N ARG A 497 -15.68 2.76 25.25
CA ARG A 497 -15.20 3.19 26.58
C ARG A 497 -13.68 3.28 26.65
N LEU A 498 -12.93 2.35 26.06
CA LEU A 498 -11.47 2.43 25.97
C LEU A 498 -11.00 3.64 25.12
N CYS A 499 -11.69 3.94 24.01
CA CYS A 499 -11.36 5.11 23.19
C CYS A 499 -11.68 6.43 23.90
N ILE A 500 -12.75 6.49 24.72
CA ILE A 500 -13.05 7.63 25.57
C ILE A 500 -11.97 7.78 26.65
N ALA A 501 -11.58 6.71 27.36
CA ALA A 501 -10.51 6.74 28.35
C ALA A 501 -9.18 7.24 27.76
N ARG A 502 -8.84 6.79 26.55
CA ARG A 502 -7.67 7.29 25.80
C ARG A 502 -7.72 8.81 25.57
N ALA A 503 -8.88 9.35 25.21
CA ALA A 503 -9.05 10.78 24.98
C ALA A 503 -8.98 11.58 26.28
N LEU A 504 -9.53 11.04 27.37
CA LEU A 504 -9.51 11.66 28.71
C LEU A 504 -8.09 11.77 29.27
N LEU A 505 -7.27 10.76 29.07
CA LEU A 505 -5.89 10.73 29.53
C LEU A 505 -5.07 11.90 28.97
N ARG A 506 -5.49 12.47 27.85
CA ARG A 506 -4.84 13.61 27.19
C ARG A 506 -5.10 14.95 27.90
N ARG A 507 -6.12 15.06 28.75
CA ARG A 507 -6.56 16.29 29.42
C ARG A 507 -6.66 17.49 28.46
N PRO A 508 -7.44 17.38 27.37
CA PRO A 508 -7.49 18.38 26.31
C PRO A 508 -8.26 19.63 26.72
N LYS A 509 -8.03 20.77 26.04
CA LYS A 509 -8.87 21.97 26.12
C LYS A 509 -10.20 21.84 25.38
N VAL A 510 -10.23 21.00 24.34
CA VAL A 510 -11.45 20.68 23.59
C VAL A 510 -11.56 19.17 23.46
N LEU A 511 -12.68 18.60 23.88
CA LEU A 511 -13.01 17.18 23.74
C LEU A 511 -14.18 17.01 22.78
N ILE A 512 -13.96 16.25 21.71
CA ILE A 512 -14.97 15.94 20.71
C ILE A 512 -15.34 14.46 20.83
N LEU A 513 -16.63 14.17 21.01
CA LEU A 513 -17.21 12.85 21.06
C LEU A 513 -18.14 12.66 19.84
N ASP A 514 -17.66 12.02 18.77
CA ASP A 514 -18.44 11.79 17.56
C ASP A 514 -19.11 10.42 17.61
N ASP A 515 -20.41 10.41 17.99
CA ASP A 515 -21.26 9.22 18.14
C ASP A 515 -20.60 8.09 18.96
N SER A 516 -19.77 8.50 19.93
CA SER A 516 -18.84 7.63 20.66
C SER A 516 -19.48 6.87 21.82
N THR A 517 -20.76 7.09 22.10
CA THR A 517 -21.54 6.37 23.15
C THR A 517 -22.72 5.58 22.58
N SER A 518 -22.85 5.49 21.26
CA SER A 518 -23.99 4.83 20.60
C SER A 518 -24.14 3.32 20.92
N ALA A 519 -23.05 2.64 21.19
CA ALA A 519 -23.03 1.22 21.60
C ALA A 519 -22.95 1.03 23.13
N VAL A 520 -23.03 2.13 23.90
CA VAL A 520 -23.07 2.10 25.36
C VAL A 520 -24.52 2.24 25.83
N ASP A 521 -24.89 1.55 26.89
CA ASP A 521 -26.22 1.69 27.48
C ASP A 521 -26.43 3.07 28.11
N THR A 522 -27.70 3.49 28.21
CA THR A 522 -28.08 4.83 28.65
C THR A 522 -27.60 5.18 30.04
N LYS A 523 -27.53 4.19 30.95
CA LYS A 523 -27.09 4.40 32.35
C LYS A 523 -25.57 4.65 32.41
N THR A 524 -24.80 3.88 31.66
CA THR A 524 -23.34 4.06 31.55
C THR A 524 -23.00 5.34 30.80
N ASP A 525 -23.73 5.72 29.74
CA ASP A 525 -23.56 7.00 29.03
C ASP A 525 -23.78 8.20 29.99
N ALA A 526 -24.82 8.15 30.85
CA ALA A 526 -25.05 9.20 31.85
C ALA A 526 -23.89 9.31 32.85
N LYS A 527 -23.38 8.18 33.36
CA LYS A 527 -22.20 8.16 34.28
C LYS A 527 -20.95 8.75 33.60
N ILE A 528 -20.70 8.41 32.35
CA ILE A 528 -19.56 8.95 31.59
C ILE A 528 -19.70 10.47 31.47
N ARG A 529 -20.88 11.01 31.15
CA ARG A 529 -21.12 12.48 31.06
C ARG A 529 -20.95 13.18 32.39
N GLU A 530 -21.43 12.60 33.48
CA GLU A 530 -21.22 13.13 34.84
C GLU A 530 -19.73 13.14 35.22
N GLY A 531 -19.01 12.04 34.92
CA GLY A 531 -17.56 11.95 35.09
C GLY A 531 -16.81 13.00 34.27
N LEU A 532 -17.21 13.23 33.02
CA LEU A 532 -16.62 14.26 32.13
C LEU A 532 -16.86 15.68 32.68
N ALA A 533 -18.03 15.96 33.21
CA ALA A 533 -18.36 17.28 33.78
C ALA A 533 -17.53 17.58 35.04
N SER A 534 -17.32 16.57 35.88
CA SER A 534 -16.57 16.75 37.15
C SER A 534 -15.05 16.75 36.96
N TYR A 535 -14.50 15.92 36.04
CA TYR A 535 -13.06 15.76 35.85
C TYR A 535 -12.45 16.83 34.92
N LEU A 536 -13.21 17.31 33.95
CA LEU A 536 -12.79 18.28 32.94
C LEU A 536 -13.74 19.51 32.94
N PRO A 537 -13.87 20.28 34.04
CA PRO A 537 -14.82 21.38 34.11
C PRO A 537 -14.51 22.49 33.10
N ASP A 538 -13.23 22.80 32.88
CA ASP A 538 -12.78 23.88 31.98
C ASP A 538 -12.63 23.47 30.52
N THR A 539 -12.83 22.17 30.20
CA THR A 539 -12.73 21.63 28.83
C THR A 539 -14.02 21.88 28.09
N THR A 540 -13.92 22.43 26.88
CA THR A 540 -15.06 22.56 25.95
C THR A 540 -15.40 21.18 25.39
N LYS A 541 -16.66 20.76 25.49
CA LYS A 541 -17.12 19.44 25.08
C LYS A 541 -18.09 19.55 23.93
N LEU A 542 -17.81 18.86 22.81
CA LEU A 542 -18.72 18.72 21.69
C LEU A 542 -19.18 17.26 21.60
N ILE A 543 -20.47 17.04 21.80
CA ILE A 543 -21.08 15.72 21.84
C ILE A 543 -22.01 15.57 20.62
N ILE A 544 -21.56 14.83 19.61
CA ILE A 544 -22.43 14.41 18.52
C ILE A 544 -23.14 13.14 18.96
N ALA A 545 -24.45 13.17 18.98
CA ALA A 545 -25.26 12.01 19.34
C ALA A 545 -26.48 11.84 18.42
N GLN A 546 -26.94 10.61 18.32
CA GLN A 546 -28.19 10.26 17.66
C GLN A 546 -29.36 10.27 18.66
N ARG A 547 -29.06 10.08 19.96
CA ARG A 547 -30.04 10.10 21.04
C ARG A 547 -30.09 11.48 21.69
N ILE A 548 -31.29 12.04 21.81
CA ILE A 548 -31.47 13.33 22.50
C ILE A 548 -31.08 13.22 23.98
N SER A 549 -31.33 12.08 24.62
CA SER A 549 -30.92 11.83 26.02
C SER A 549 -29.42 12.01 26.26
N SER A 550 -28.57 11.87 25.25
CA SER A 550 -27.11 12.06 25.39
C SER A 550 -26.69 13.53 25.33
N VAL A 551 -27.55 14.44 24.88
CA VAL A 551 -27.25 15.87 24.70
C VAL A 551 -28.22 16.81 25.41
N GLN A 552 -29.27 16.31 26.06
CA GLN A 552 -30.30 17.12 26.69
C GLN A 552 -29.76 18.01 27.85
N ASP A 553 -28.69 17.58 28.50
CA ASP A 553 -28.04 18.28 29.61
C ASP A 553 -26.91 19.23 29.12
N ALA A 554 -26.73 19.40 27.81
CA ALA A 554 -25.77 20.34 27.24
C ALA A 554 -26.22 21.80 27.43
N ASP A 555 -25.25 22.71 27.58
CA ASP A 555 -25.53 24.14 27.70
C ASP A 555 -26.28 24.69 26.47
N ARG A 556 -25.88 24.23 25.29
CA ARG A 556 -26.60 24.50 24.02
C ARG A 556 -26.59 23.27 23.13
N ILE A 557 -27.63 23.15 22.32
CA ILE A 557 -27.78 22.10 21.32
C ILE A 557 -27.86 22.74 19.94
N ILE A 558 -27.08 22.22 19.01
CA ILE A 558 -27.02 22.63 17.61
C ILE A 558 -27.77 21.59 16.78
N ILE A 559 -28.74 22.02 15.99
CA ILE A 559 -29.45 21.20 15.04
C ILE A 559 -28.83 21.42 13.65
N MET A 560 -28.24 20.34 13.07
CA MET A 560 -27.65 20.38 11.75
C MET A 560 -28.60 19.78 10.69
N GLU A 561 -28.81 20.51 9.61
CA GLU A 561 -29.60 20.06 8.48
C GLU A 561 -28.97 20.49 7.15
N GLY A 562 -28.77 19.56 6.22
CA GLY A 562 -28.25 19.84 4.88
C GLY A 562 -26.91 20.59 4.84
N GLY A 563 -26.05 20.40 5.85
CA GLY A 563 -24.75 21.07 5.95
C GLY A 563 -24.80 22.49 6.50
N ARG A 564 -25.92 22.88 7.12
CA ARG A 564 -26.13 24.18 7.76
C ARG A 564 -26.58 24.03 9.21
N ILE A 565 -26.40 25.06 9.99
CA ILE A 565 -27.02 25.15 11.32
C ILE A 565 -28.47 25.63 11.13
N ALA A 566 -29.41 24.73 11.43
CA ALA A 566 -30.82 25.04 11.35
C ALA A 566 -31.31 25.86 12.57
N GLN A 567 -30.93 25.43 13.78
CA GLN A 567 -31.28 26.10 15.03
C GLN A 567 -30.20 25.83 16.12
N ILE A 568 -30.11 26.75 17.06
CA ILE A 568 -29.31 26.62 18.29
C ILE A 568 -30.19 27.04 19.46
N GLY A 569 -30.14 26.30 20.57
CA GLY A 569 -30.85 26.65 21.80
C GLY A 569 -30.64 25.62 22.91
N THR A 570 -31.18 25.86 24.07
CA THR A 570 -31.24 24.90 25.16
C THR A 570 -32.26 23.79 24.87
N HIS A 571 -32.22 22.70 25.61
CA HIS A 571 -33.22 21.62 25.48
C HIS A 571 -34.66 22.14 25.58
N GLU A 572 -34.94 22.99 26.56
CA GLU A 572 -36.27 23.54 26.81
C GLU A 572 -36.75 24.51 25.68
N GLU A 573 -35.82 25.32 25.16
CA GLU A 573 -36.11 26.24 24.05
C GLU A 573 -36.41 25.46 22.77
N LEU A 574 -35.60 24.45 22.44
CA LEU A 574 -35.78 23.66 21.22
C LEU A 574 -37.03 22.79 21.26
N LEU A 575 -37.46 22.31 22.42
CA LEU A 575 -38.74 21.62 22.56
C LEU A 575 -39.93 22.54 22.20
N LYS A 576 -39.79 23.87 22.42
CA LYS A 576 -40.83 24.83 22.12
C LYS A 576 -40.77 25.34 20.66
N THR A 577 -39.56 25.55 20.16
CA THR A 577 -39.31 26.28 18.90
C THR A 577 -39.01 25.38 17.70
N SER A 578 -38.48 24.18 17.93
CA SER A 578 -38.07 23.27 16.86
C SER A 578 -39.04 22.09 16.69
N GLU A 579 -39.68 22.01 15.53
CA GLU A 579 -40.56 20.89 15.19
C GLU A 579 -39.73 19.58 15.07
N ILE A 580 -38.62 19.63 14.37
CA ILE A 580 -37.69 18.48 14.16
C ILE A 580 -37.21 17.93 15.51
N TYR A 581 -36.81 18.81 16.43
CA TYR A 581 -36.33 18.39 17.73
C TYR A 581 -37.41 17.72 18.56
N ARG A 582 -38.61 18.32 18.58
CA ARG A 582 -39.77 17.81 19.31
C ARG A 582 -40.25 16.47 18.77
N GLU A 583 -40.32 16.31 17.44
CA GLU A 583 -40.71 15.05 16.82
C GLU A 583 -39.71 13.95 17.14
N THR A 584 -38.40 14.24 17.03
CA THR A 584 -37.32 13.30 17.38
C THR A 584 -37.38 12.89 18.84
N PHE A 585 -37.58 13.85 19.76
CA PHE A 585 -37.73 13.60 21.20
C PHE A 585 -38.92 12.73 21.50
N ASN A 586 -40.08 13.05 20.95
CA ASN A 586 -41.34 12.29 21.15
C ASN A 586 -41.21 10.86 20.59
N SER A 587 -40.59 10.69 19.42
CA SER A 587 -40.35 9.37 18.82
C SER A 587 -39.46 8.50 19.68
N GLN A 588 -38.35 9.06 20.19
CA GLN A 588 -37.40 8.32 21.04
C GLN A 588 -38.03 7.96 22.40
N ASN A 589 -38.82 8.85 22.99
CA ASN A 589 -39.49 8.59 24.28
C ASN A 589 -40.64 7.56 24.17
N LYS A 590 -41.35 7.49 23.03
CA LYS A 590 -42.37 6.46 22.77
C LYS A 590 -41.71 5.07 22.72
N MET A 591 -40.62 4.92 21.96
CA MET A 591 -39.90 3.65 21.88
C MET A 591 -39.35 3.18 23.25
N THR A 592 -38.96 4.12 24.12
CA THR A 592 -38.46 3.77 25.46
C THR A 592 -39.60 3.31 26.39
N LYS A 593 -40.82 3.84 26.25
CA LYS A 593 -41.98 3.39 27.03
C LYS A 593 -42.51 2.03 26.59
N GLU A 594 -42.65 1.82 25.29
CA GLU A 594 -43.10 0.53 24.72
C GLU A 594 -42.10 -0.60 25.03
N GLY A 595 -40.77 -0.36 24.94
CA GLY A 595 -39.74 -1.32 25.33
C GLY A 595 -39.67 -1.62 26.84
N SER A 596 -40.18 -0.71 27.71
CA SER A 596 -40.27 -0.97 29.16
C SER A 596 -41.54 -1.74 29.55
N GLU A 597 -42.63 -1.58 28.81
CA GLU A 597 -43.88 -2.35 29.01
C GLU A 597 -43.74 -3.78 28.52
N ASP A 598 -43.11 -4.05 27.37
CA ASP A 598 -42.81 -5.41 26.90
C ASP A 598 -41.86 -6.19 27.84
N SER A 599 -40.92 -5.51 28.48
CA SER A 599 -39.99 -6.14 29.45
C SER A 599 -40.63 -6.41 30.81
N SER A 600 -41.66 -5.66 31.19
CA SER A 600 -42.43 -5.91 32.41
C SER A 600 -43.45 -7.06 32.22
N ASP A 601 -44.04 -7.18 31.05
CA ASP A 601 -44.95 -8.26 30.70
C ASP A 601 -44.22 -9.59 30.47
N ALA A 602 -42.99 -9.59 29.97
CA ALA A 602 -42.15 -10.78 29.86
C ALA A 602 -41.74 -11.33 31.24
N LYS A 603 -41.37 -10.43 32.20
CA LYS A 603 -41.05 -10.84 33.59
C LYS A 603 -42.28 -11.27 34.40
N ALA A 604 -43.45 -10.74 34.09
CA ALA A 604 -44.72 -11.18 34.73
C ALA A 604 -45.17 -12.57 34.21
N LYS A 605 -44.79 -12.96 33.00
CA LYS A 605 -45.09 -14.29 32.46
C LYS A 605 -44.12 -15.39 32.92
N GLU A 606 -42.83 -15.07 33.16
CA GLU A 606 -41.87 -16.02 33.74
C GLU A 606 -42.03 -16.22 35.25
N GLY A 607 -42.68 -15.31 35.98
CA GLY A 607 -42.96 -15.47 37.41
C GLY A 607 -44.27 -16.23 37.72
N GLY A 608 -45.09 -16.58 36.71
CA GLY A 608 -46.35 -17.29 36.86
C GLY A 608 -46.32 -18.78 36.59
N GLU A 609 -45.24 -19.35 36.10
CA GLU A 609 -45.08 -20.77 35.81
C GLU A 609 -44.26 -21.58 36.85
N ALA A 610 -43.93 -20.96 37.99
CA ALA A 610 -43.17 -21.63 39.05
C ALA A 610 -44.02 -22.12 40.26
N ASP A 611 -45.38 -22.00 40.17
CA ASP A 611 -46.30 -22.48 41.21
C ASP A 611 -47.50 -23.26 40.61
N GLU A 612 -47.26 -24.32 39.80
CA GLU A 612 -48.17 -25.43 39.58
C GLU A 612 -47.42 -26.76 39.44
#